data_6fa5b1fef9aada61b4fbd8e5702465fe
#
_entry.id   6fa5b1fef9aada61b4fbd8e5702465fe
#
_cell.length_a   1.000
_cell.length_b   1.000
_cell.length_c   1.000
_cell.angle_alpha   90.00
_cell.angle_beta   90.00
_cell.angle_gamma   90.00
#
_symmetry.space_group_name_H-M   'P 1'
#
loop_
_entity.id
_entity.type
_entity.pdbx_description
1 polymer ?
#
loop_
_entity_poly.entity_id
_entity_poly.type
_entity_poly.pdbx_seq_one_letter_code
_entity_poly.pdbx_strand_id
1 'polypeptide(L)'
;MTSTEILSKIERYCAYQDRCTQEVVTKLRSWQIEEQEQRQVLQVLKNDGFIDDERYVQSYIQGKINAKQWGVQKIKLGLLQKGISKNLIDKYIKDINPEQYTDNIQASIHKWTQNHGPVTQENIIKLYRHLMAKGYTYEEIKSVELKTEN
;
A
#
# COMPACT_ATOMS: atom_id res chain seq x y z
N MET A 1 -13.31 -22.87 -19.99
CA MET A 1 -11.88 -23.13 -19.70
C MET A 1 -11.74 -24.45 -18.95
N THR A 2 -10.74 -25.22 -19.30
CA THR A 2 -10.38 -26.43 -18.52
C THR A 2 -9.66 -26.00 -17.24
N SER A 3 -9.58 -26.91 -16.27
CA SER A 3 -8.84 -26.67 -15.03
C SER A 3 -7.37 -26.33 -15.29
N THR A 4 -6.76 -26.98 -16.27
CA THR A 4 -5.37 -26.71 -16.68
C THR A 4 -5.22 -25.31 -17.23
N GLU A 5 -6.16 -24.85 -18.08
CA GLU A 5 -6.16 -23.51 -18.64
C GLU A 5 -6.33 -22.43 -17.57
N ILE A 6 -7.24 -22.67 -16.62
CA ILE A 6 -7.48 -21.76 -15.50
C ILE A 6 -6.18 -21.59 -14.69
N LEU A 7 -5.57 -22.70 -14.31
CA LEU A 7 -4.34 -22.66 -13.50
C LEU A 7 -3.22 -21.97 -14.25
N SER A 8 -3.02 -22.27 -15.53
CA SER A 8 -1.98 -21.62 -16.36
C SER A 8 -2.17 -20.11 -16.43
N LYS A 9 -3.41 -19.65 -16.64
CA LYS A 9 -3.71 -18.22 -16.76
C LYS A 9 -3.56 -17.50 -15.44
N ILE A 10 -4.01 -18.10 -14.33
CA ILE A 10 -3.91 -17.44 -13.03
C ILE A 10 -2.48 -17.42 -12.51
N GLU A 11 -1.67 -18.43 -12.83
CA GLU A 11 -0.24 -18.42 -12.52
C GLU A 11 0.47 -17.26 -13.21
N ARG A 12 0.15 -17.00 -14.48
CA ARG A 12 0.70 -15.84 -15.21
C ARG A 12 0.28 -14.52 -14.59
N TYR A 13 -0.98 -14.43 -14.15
CA TYR A 13 -1.48 -13.26 -13.44
C TYR A 13 -0.68 -12.99 -12.15
N CYS A 14 -0.39 -14.04 -11.39
CA CYS A 14 0.42 -13.94 -10.18
C CYS A 14 1.89 -13.65 -10.46
N ALA A 15 2.42 -14.16 -11.56
CA ALA A 15 3.83 -13.97 -11.93
C ALA A 15 4.11 -12.55 -12.45
N TYR A 16 3.11 -11.87 -12.99
CA TYR A 16 3.25 -10.53 -13.53
C TYR A 16 3.61 -9.50 -12.44
N GLN A 17 3.00 -9.62 -11.27
CA GLN A 17 3.33 -8.83 -10.07
C GLN A 17 2.78 -9.55 -8.84
N ASP A 18 3.25 -9.16 -7.65
CA ASP A 18 2.72 -9.72 -6.42
C ASP A 18 1.22 -9.48 -6.31
N ARG A 19 0.49 -10.55 -5.96
CA ARG A 19 -0.97 -10.52 -5.79
C ARG A 19 -1.32 -11.03 -4.41
N CYS A 20 -2.32 -10.42 -3.77
CA CYS A 20 -2.89 -10.97 -2.56
C CYS A 20 -4.02 -11.95 -2.89
N THR A 21 -4.44 -12.73 -1.89
CA THR A 21 -5.50 -13.72 -2.06
C THR A 21 -6.77 -13.11 -2.64
N GLN A 22 -7.20 -11.95 -2.12
CA GLN A 22 -8.42 -11.27 -2.58
C GLN A 22 -8.35 -10.90 -4.07
N GLU A 23 -7.20 -10.44 -4.55
CA GLU A 23 -7.02 -10.08 -5.96
C GLU A 23 -7.18 -11.29 -6.87
N VAL A 24 -6.63 -12.43 -6.45
CA VAL A 24 -6.76 -13.68 -7.20
C VAL A 24 -8.20 -14.17 -7.21
N VAL A 25 -8.88 -14.12 -6.07
CA VAL A 25 -10.30 -14.49 -5.98
C VAL A 25 -11.14 -13.61 -6.91
N THR A 26 -10.91 -12.30 -6.91
CA THR A 26 -11.61 -11.36 -7.77
C THR A 26 -11.39 -11.70 -9.24
N LYS A 27 -10.15 -12.05 -9.60
CA LYS A 27 -9.81 -12.44 -10.97
C LYS A 27 -10.52 -13.73 -11.38
N LEU A 28 -10.51 -14.74 -10.53
CA LEU A 28 -11.20 -16.00 -10.80
C LEU A 28 -12.71 -15.80 -10.94
N ARG A 29 -13.30 -14.96 -10.12
CA ARG A 29 -14.72 -14.60 -10.23
C ARG A 29 -15.01 -13.91 -11.57
N SER A 30 -14.12 -13.10 -12.06
CA SER A 30 -14.29 -12.43 -13.33
C SER A 30 -14.32 -13.41 -14.50
N TRP A 31 -13.74 -14.60 -14.31
CA TRP A 31 -13.81 -15.71 -15.27
C TRP A 31 -14.98 -16.65 -14.99
N GLN A 32 -15.84 -16.31 -14.06
CA GLN A 32 -17.02 -17.09 -13.68
C GLN A 32 -16.66 -18.50 -13.17
N ILE A 33 -15.53 -18.62 -12.49
CA ILE A 33 -15.09 -19.88 -11.88
C ILE A 33 -15.91 -20.12 -10.61
N GLU A 34 -16.44 -21.35 -10.45
CA GLU A 34 -17.21 -21.73 -9.27
C GLU A 34 -16.35 -21.68 -8.00
N GLU A 35 -17.01 -21.40 -6.87
CA GLU A 35 -16.34 -21.21 -5.59
C GLU A 35 -15.49 -22.42 -5.16
N GLN A 36 -16.00 -23.62 -5.37
CA GLN A 36 -15.25 -24.83 -5.03
C GLN A 36 -13.96 -24.93 -5.84
N GLU A 37 -14.02 -24.66 -7.13
CA GLU A 37 -12.82 -24.65 -7.98
C GLU A 37 -11.88 -23.51 -7.62
N GLN A 38 -12.42 -22.34 -7.23
CA GLN A 38 -11.61 -21.23 -6.72
C GLN A 38 -10.76 -21.68 -5.53
N ARG A 39 -11.36 -22.39 -4.58
CA ARG A 39 -10.65 -22.88 -3.38
C ARG A 39 -9.53 -23.86 -3.74
N GLN A 40 -9.79 -24.75 -4.71
CA GLN A 40 -8.77 -25.69 -5.18
C GLN A 40 -7.60 -24.99 -5.84
N VAL A 41 -7.89 -24.02 -6.71
CA VAL A 41 -6.87 -23.23 -7.38
C VAL A 41 -6.04 -22.43 -6.37
N LEU A 42 -6.71 -21.77 -5.41
CA LEU A 42 -6.02 -21.01 -4.35
C LEU A 42 -5.07 -21.89 -3.55
N GLN A 43 -5.48 -23.12 -3.24
CA GLN A 43 -4.63 -24.03 -2.48
C GLN A 43 -3.36 -24.38 -3.26
N VAL A 44 -3.49 -24.67 -4.55
CA VAL A 44 -2.34 -24.94 -5.43
C VAL A 44 -1.40 -23.74 -5.50
N LEU A 45 -1.97 -22.54 -5.71
CA LEU A 45 -1.17 -21.32 -5.82
C LEU A 45 -0.41 -21.02 -4.53
N LYS A 46 -1.04 -21.23 -3.38
CA LYS A 46 -0.37 -21.05 -2.08
C LYS A 46 0.73 -22.08 -1.86
N ASN A 47 0.46 -23.35 -2.16
CA ASN A 47 1.45 -24.40 -1.99
C ASN A 47 2.66 -24.20 -2.89
N ASP A 48 2.46 -23.68 -4.08
CA ASP A 48 3.53 -23.44 -5.07
C ASP A 48 4.18 -22.06 -4.94
N GLY A 49 3.74 -21.25 -3.97
CA GLY A 49 4.35 -19.95 -3.70
C GLY A 49 3.95 -18.84 -4.64
N PHE A 50 2.93 -19.03 -5.47
CA PHE A 50 2.41 -17.96 -6.33
C PHE A 50 1.64 -16.90 -5.55
N ILE A 51 1.02 -17.27 -4.43
CA ILE A 51 0.33 -16.35 -3.53
C ILE A 51 0.98 -16.45 -2.14
N ASP A 52 1.33 -15.29 -1.61
CA ASP A 52 1.87 -15.15 -0.25
C ASP A 52 1.47 -13.78 0.26
N ASP A 53 0.46 -13.72 1.13
CA ASP A 53 -0.06 -12.44 1.62
C ASP A 53 0.97 -11.68 2.46
N GLU A 54 1.88 -12.38 3.17
CA GLU A 54 2.97 -11.69 3.90
C GLU A 54 3.93 -11.01 2.93
N ARG A 55 4.33 -11.70 1.87
CA ARG A 55 5.17 -11.10 0.82
C ARG A 55 4.46 -9.92 0.18
N TYR A 56 3.16 -10.04 -0.09
CA TYR A 56 2.37 -8.95 -0.66
C TYR A 56 2.38 -7.72 0.25
N VAL A 57 2.17 -7.90 1.55
CA VAL A 57 2.17 -6.80 2.52
C VAL A 57 3.53 -6.10 2.54
N GLN A 58 4.61 -6.87 2.61
CA GLN A 58 5.97 -6.31 2.63
C GLN A 58 6.25 -5.49 1.37
N SER A 59 5.94 -6.03 0.20
CA SER A 59 6.14 -5.35 -1.09
C SER A 59 5.26 -4.10 -1.20
N TYR A 60 4.01 -4.19 -0.73
CA TYR A 60 3.08 -3.05 -0.76
C TYR A 60 3.60 -1.90 0.09
N ILE A 61 3.97 -2.18 1.34
CA ILE A 61 4.50 -1.17 2.26
C ILE A 61 5.75 -0.54 1.66
N GLN A 62 6.71 -1.36 1.23
CA GLN A 62 7.98 -0.88 0.70
C GLN A 62 7.77 0.00 -0.53
N GLY A 63 6.89 -0.40 -1.43
CA GLY A 63 6.59 0.36 -2.64
C GLY A 63 5.94 1.70 -2.34
N LYS A 64 4.98 1.73 -1.39
CA LYS A 64 4.31 2.99 -1.02
C LYS A 64 5.23 3.93 -0.26
N ILE A 65 6.12 3.41 0.57
CA ILE A 65 7.12 4.22 1.26
C ILE A 65 8.13 4.78 0.26
N ASN A 66 8.67 3.95 -0.63
CA ASN A 66 9.79 4.34 -1.50
C ASN A 66 9.32 5.15 -2.71
N ALA A 67 8.26 4.71 -3.39
CA ALA A 67 7.85 5.32 -4.65
C ALA A 67 6.78 6.40 -4.49
N LYS A 68 5.87 6.24 -3.54
CA LYS A 68 4.74 7.16 -3.36
C LYS A 68 4.88 8.08 -2.17
N GLN A 69 5.76 7.75 -1.24
CA GLN A 69 5.96 8.51 0.00
C GLN A 69 4.64 8.68 0.79
N TRP A 70 3.86 7.59 0.84
CA TRP A 70 2.61 7.59 1.59
C TRP A 70 2.87 7.53 3.09
N GLY A 71 1.96 8.11 3.86
CA GLY A 71 1.91 7.94 5.31
C GLY A 71 1.26 6.60 5.68
N VAL A 72 1.51 6.17 6.90
CA VAL A 72 1.05 4.87 7.43
C VAL A 72 -0.47 4.72 7.35
N GLN A 73 -1.23 5.78 7.60
CA GLN A 73 -2.70 5.70 7.60
C GLN A 73 -3.25 5.28 6.23
N LYS A 74 -2.69 5.82 5.16
CA LYS A 74 -3.11 5.48 3.79
C LYS A 74 -2.66 4.07 3.41
N ILE A 75 -1.46 3.68 3.82
CA ILE A 75 -0.94 2.32 3.59
C ILE A 75 -1.84 1.29 4.27
N LYS A 76 -2.17 1.50 5.55
CA LYS A 76 -3.04 0.60 6.31
C LYS A 76 -4.42 0.47 5.66
N LEU A 77 -5.01 1.59 5.27
CA LEU A 77 -6.32 1.59 4.64
C LEU A 77 -6.31 0.80 3.33
N GLY A 78 -5.30 1.01 2.51
CA GLY A 78 -5.15 0.28 1.24
C GLY A 78 -5.03 -1.23 1.44
N LEU A 79 -4.26 -1.65 2.44
CA LEU A 79 -4.11 -3.07 2.76
C LEU A 79 -5.39 -3.68 3.34
N LEU A 80 -6.10 -2.95 4.20
CA LEU A 80 -7.40 -3.40 4.71
C LEU A 80 -8.41 -3.60 3.57
N GLN A 81 -8.42 -2.71 2.59
CA GLN A 81 -9.28 -2.82 1.42
C GLN A 81 -8.93 -4.04 0.55
N LYS A 82 -7.71 -4.54 0.65
CA LYS A 82 -7.26 -5.77 -0.02
C LYS A 82 -7.53 -7.03 0.81
N GLY A 83 -8.25 -6.88 1.91
CA GLY A 83 -8.62 -8.03 2.75
C GLY A 83 -7.50 -8.53 3.65
N ILE A 84 -6.44 -7.76 3.82
CA ILE A 84 -5.33 -8.13 4.71
C ILE A 84 -5.74 -7.88 6.16
N SER A 85 -5.41 -8.82 7.05
CA SER A 85 -5.73 -8.69 8.47
C SER A 85 -4.92 -7.57 9.14
N LYS A 86 -5.55 -6.93 10.13
CA LYS A 86 -4.88 -5.89 10.92
C LYS A 86 -3.60 -6.39 11.57
N ASN A 87 -3.62 -7.61 12.09
CA ASN A 87 -2.45 -8.19 12.74
C ASN A 87 -1.25 -8.31 11.79
N LEU A 88 -1.51 -8.74 10.57
CA LEU A 88 -0.46 -8.87 9.55
C LEU A 88 0.08 -7.48 9.14
N ILE A 89 -0.81 -6.51 8.97
CA ILE A 89 -0.44 -5.14 8.65
C ILE A 89 0.46 -4.57 9.76
N ASP A 90 0.02 -4.67 11.00
CA ASP A 90 0.75 -4.12 12.16
C ASP A 90 2.13 -4.78 12.32
N LYS A 91 2.23 -6.07 12.00
CA LYS A 91 3.50 -6.80 12.07
C LYS A 91 4.59 -6.14 11.20
N TYR A 92 4.23 -5.68 10.00
CA TYR A 92 5.21 -5.13 9.06
C TYR A 92 5.27 -3.60 9.06
N ILE A 93 4.23 -2.92 9.52
CA ILE A 93 4.25 -1.46 9.65
C ILE A 93 5.35 -1.03 10.63
N LYS A 94 5.55 -1.76 11.71
CA LYS A 94 6.59 -1.43 12.71
C LYS A 94 8.02 -1.58 12.16
N ASP A 95 8.19 -2.26 11.04
CA ASP A 95 9.51 -2.44 10.40
C ASP A 95 9.89 -1.27 9.49
N ILE A 96 9.01 -0.29 9.29
CA ILE A 96 9.32 0.90 8.51
C ILE A 96 10.45 1.67 9.21
N ASN A 97 11.48 2.05 8.45
CA ASN A 97 12.59 2.82 8.98
C ASN A 97 12.09 4.22 9.38
N PRO A 98 12.18 4.60 10.68
CA PRO A 98 11.66 5.88 11.15
C PRO A 98 12.35 7.08 10.49
N GLU A 99 13.65 6.99 10.23
CA GLU A 99 14.42 8.06 9.60
C GLU A 99 13.96 8.30 8.16
N GLN A 100 13.81 7.22 7.39
CA GLN A 100 13.27 7.32 6.03
C GLN A 100 11.86 7.91 6.02
N TYR A 101 11.04 7.50 6.96
CA TYR A 101 9.66 7.99 7.10
C TYR A 101 9.64 9.51 7.33
N THR A 102 10.47 9.99 8.24
CA THR A 102 10.62 11.43 8.51
C THR A 102 11.15 12.16 7.28
N ASP A 103 12.16 11.61 6.61
CA ASP A 103 12.72 12.19 5.39
C ASP A 103 11.66 12.30 4.29
N ASN A 104 10.76 11.33 4.19
CA ASN A 104 9.66 11.37 3.23
C ASN A 104 8.68 12.52 3.51
N ILE A 105 8.40 12.79 4.78
CA ILE A 105 7.56 13.92 5.16
C ILE A 105 8.23 15.22 4.74
N GLN A 106 9.52 15.38 5.05
CA GLN A 106 10.28 16.56 4.69
C GLN A 106 10.35 16.76 3.17
N ALA A 107 10.58 15.68 2.43
CA ALA A 107 10.61 15.72 0.97
C ALA A 107 9.25 16.12 0.38
N SER A 108 8.18 15.64 0.97
CA SER A 108 6.81 15.99 0.54
C SER A 108 6.51 17.47 0.80
N ILE A 109 6.96 17.99 1.94
CA ILE A 109 6.83 19.42 2.27
C ILE A 109 7.62 20.26 1.27
N HIS A 110 8.85 19.87 0.99
CA HIS A 110 9.72 20.58 0.04
C HIS A 110 9.07 20.63 -1.36
N LYS A 111 8.56 19.52 -1.83
CA LYS A 111 7.87 19.44 -3.13
C LYS A 111 6.64 20.35 -3.17
N TRP A 112 5.87 20.37 -2.08
CA TRP A 112 4.68 21.22 -1.98
C TRP A 112 5.07 22.70 -2.03
N THR A 113 6.13 23.11 -1.32
CA THR A 113 6.60 24.50 -1.31
C THR A 113 7.11 24.95 -2.66
N GLN A 114 7.67 24.05 -3.46
CA GLN A 114 8.10 24.38 -4.82
C GLN A 114 6.92 24.80 -5.71
N ASN A 115 5.73 24.27 -5.45
CA ASN A 115 4.53 24.57 -6.23
C ASN A 115 3.66 25.67 -5.62
N HIS A 116 3.80 25.93 -4.31
CA HIS A 116 2.91 26.83 -3.56
C HIS A 116 3.64 27.98 -2.86
N GLY A 117 4.98 28.02 -2.97
CA GLY A 117 5.79 28.99 -2.25
C GLY A 117 6.05 28.60 -0.80
N PRO A 118 6.77 29.44 -0.05
CA PRO A 118 7.11 29.15 1.34
C PRO A 118 5.88 28.93 2.22
N VAL A 119 6.04 28.16 3.29
CA VAL A 119 4.97 27.90 4.26
C VAL A 119 4.71 29.19 5.05
N THR A 120 3.47 29.62 5.09
CA THR A 120 3.00 30.80 5.81
C THR A 120 1.85 30.43 6.72
N GLN A 121 1.45 31.36 7.60
CA GLN A 121 0.25 31.17 8.43
C GLN A 121 -1.02 31.05 7.59
N GLU A 122 -1.02 31.63 6.39
CA GLU A 122 -2.19 31.60 5.51
C GLU A 122 -2.33 30.26 4.76
N ASN A 123 -1.22 29.62 4.40
CA ASN A 123 -1.26 28.40 3.59
C ASN A 123 -0.96 27.11 4.35
N ILE A 124 -0.59 27.18 5.63
CA ILE A 124 -0.18 26.01 6.40
C ILE A 124 -1.30 24.97 6.51
N ILE A 125 -2.55 25.39 6.57
CA ILE A 125 -3.70 24.47 6.63
C ILE A 125 -3.79 23.64 5.35
N LYS A 126 -3.54 24.26 4.20
CA LYS A 126 -3.53 23.56 2.90
C LYS A 126 -2.42 22.51 2.85
N LEU A 127 -1.26 22.85 3.40
CA LEU A 127 -0.14 21.91 3.49
C LEU A 127 -0.51 20.69 4.35
N TYR A 128 -1.09 20.93 5.53
CA TYR A 128 -1.54 19.85 6.41
C TYR A 128 -2.56 18.94 5.73
N ARG A 129 -3.55 19.52 5.04
CA ARG A 129 -4.54 18.76 4.28
C ARG A 129 -3.89 17.88 3.22
N HIS A 130 -2.92 18.41 2.51
CA HIS A 130 -2.18 17.67 1.48
C HIS A 130 -1.45 16.49 2.09
N LEU A 131 -0.72 16.70 3.19
CA LEU A 131 0.06 15.65 3.85
C LEU A 131 -0.85 14.62 4.51
N MET A 132 -1.95 15.03 5.10
CA MET A 132 -2.92 14.11 5.68
C MET A 132 -3.61 13.26 4.62
N ALA A 133 -3.86 13.83 3.43
CA ALA A 133 -4.38 13.06 2.29
C ALA A 133 -3.38 12.01 1.80
N LYS A 134 -2.08 12.25 1.99
CA LYS A 134 -1.03 11.26 1.71
C LYS A 134 -0.93 10.17 2.78
N GLY A 135 -1.62 10.32 3.90
CA GLY A 135 -1.68 9.33 4.96
C GLY A 135 -0.89 9.64 6.21
N TYR A 136 -0.31 10.84 6.32
CA TYR A 136 0.40 11.25 7.55
C TYR A 136 -0.59 11.78 8.58
N THR A 137 -0.31 11.53 9.86
CA THR A 137 -1.13 12.08 10.95
C THR A 137 -0.71 13.52 11.26
N TYR A 138 -1.60 14.24 11.92
CA TYR A 138 -1.29 15.59 12.41
C TYR A 138 -0.04 15.60 13.29
N GLU A 139 0.07 14.64 14.21
CA GLU A 139 1.21 14.51 15.11
C GLU A 139 2.52 14.24 14.36
N GLU A 140 2.47 13.39 13.37
CA GLU A 140 3.65 13.09 12.54
C GLU A 140 4.12 14.33 11.78
N ILE A 141 3.20 15.10 11.21
CA ILE A 141 3.53 16.35 10.50
C ILE A 141 4.10 17.38 11.47
N LYS A 142 3.47 17.52 12.63
CA LYS A 142 3.89 18.48 13.64
C LYS A 142 5.28 18.17 14.20
N SER A 143 5.66 16.90 14.24
CA SER A 143 6.98 16.47 14.75
C SER A 143 8.13 16.92 13.84
N VAL A 144 7.84 17.23 12.58
CA VAL A 144 8.82 17.76 11.62
C VAL A 144 8.85 19.27 11.75
N GLU A 145 10.06 19.84 11.90
CA GLU A 145 10.21 21.29 12.01
C GLU A 145 9.77 21.98 10.73
N LEU A 146 8.69 22.76 10.83
CA LEU A 146 8.21 23.62 9.75
C LEU A 146 8.67 25.04 10.00
N LYS A 147 9.47 25.58 9.09
CA LYS A 147 9.81 27.00 9.09
C LYS A 147 8.69 27.75 8.38
N THR A 148 7.94 28.54 9.16
CA THR A 148 6.87 29.36 8.63
C THR A 148 7.41 30.76 8.33
N GLU A 149 7.21 31.21 7.09
CA GLU A 149 7.52 32.58 6.69
C GLU A 149 6.25 33.43 6.70
N ASN A 150 6.36 34.64 7.24
CA ASN A 150 5.27 35.62 7.30
C ASN A 150 5.34 36.59 6.15
#